data_bf58d4d3bab3e5fed2563461cbdc5f6a
#
_entry.id   bf58d4d3bab3e5fed2563461cbdc5f6a
#
_cell.length_a   1.000
_cell.length_b   1.000
_cell.length_c   1.000
_cell.angle_alpha   90.00
_cell.angle_beta   90.00
_cell.angle_gamma   90.00
#
_symmetry.space_group_name_H-M   'P 1'
#
loop_
_entity.id
_entity.type
_entity.pdbx_description
1 polymer ?
#
loop_
_entity_poly.entity_id
_entity_poly.type
_entity_poly.pdbx_seq_one_letter_code
_entity_poly.pdbx_strand_id
1 'polypeptide(L)'
;MRNLYLVLAAIFLSACSLIPTRPPSPALQLTPLVSATPVPSPSATLPSPTSTFTPTITPDPHFFRDDFNQTLDSGWSWVREDPPNWNLTAVPGSLQINVAGGYVAAGTNPNLLLRPAPEGNFQIETQITFRPTRNYQFAGLIVYQDESNFIQAGRSYCNSVGCPGAGLYMDYYQMGKLVKPDFGQPYGDIDPLLLRLSRSENTYTFEASTDGKVWFIIGSHTSDMNPLQIGLVTGQRMRGENLPATFEYFEIRGLP
;
A
#
# COMPACT_ATOMS: atom_id res chain seq x y z
N MET A 1 -57.25 -11.08 -11.49
CA MET A 1 -57.55 -12.50 -11.19
C MET A 1 -56.27 -13.15 -10.70
N ARG A 2 -56.37 -13.48 -9.51
CA ARG A 2 -55.91 -14.61 -8.64
C ARG A 2 -54.45 -14.58 -8.23
N ASN A 3 -54.29 -14.17 -6.98
CA ASN A 3 -53.18 -14.37 -6.05
C ASN A 3 -52.72 -15.83 -5.97
N LEU A 4 -51.44 -16.06 -5.88
CA LEU A 4 -50.90 -17.30 -5.31
C LEU A 4 -49.73 -16.94 -4.37
N TYR A 5 -50.04 -16.98 -3.06
CA TYR A 5 -49.07 -16.93 -1.97
C TYR A 5 -48.43 -18.31 -1.82
N LEU A 6 -47.12 -18.37 -1.84
CA LEU A 6 -46.36 -19.56 -1.44
C LEU A 6 -45.63 -19.25 -0.13
N VAL A 7 -46.14 -19.88 0.94
CA VAL A 7 -45.55 -19.90 2.28
C VAL A 7 -44.44 -20.94 2.28
N LEU A 8 -43.20 -20.55 2.56
CA LEU A 8 -42.12 -21.50 2.85
C LEU A 8 -41.77 -21.43 4.34
N ALA A 9 -42.00 -22.57 5.00
CA ALA A 9 -41.71 -22.79 6.40
C ALA A 9 -40.21 -22.90 6.67
N ALA A 10 -39.74 -22.17 7.67
CA ALA A 10 -38.37 -22.26 8.18
C ALA A 10 -38.26 -23.45 9.15
N ILE A 11 -37.36 -24.37 8.85
CA ILE A 11 -36.95 -25.45 9.76
C ILE A 11 -35.72 -24.99 10.53
N PHE A 12 -35.87 -24.75 11.83
CA PHE A 12 -34.77 -24.53 12.76
C PHE A 12 -34.13 -25.88 13.13
N LEU A 13 -32.91 -26.11 12.75
CA LEU A 13 -32.08 -27.19 13.27
C LEU A 13 -31.17 -26.63 14.36
N SER A 14 -31.50 -26.98 15.61
CA SER A 14 -30.63 -26.74 16.78
C SER A 14 -29.45 -27.71 16.76
N ALA A 15 -28.24 -27.21 16.55
CA ALA A 15 -27.03 -27.99 16.75
C ALA A 15 -26.46 -27.73 18.16
N CYS A 16 -26.53 -28.76 19.02
CA CYS A 16 -25.84 -28.77 20.31
C CYS A 16 -24.33 -28.82 20.10
N SER A 17 -23.63 -27.80 20.58
CA SER A 17 -22.17 -27.77 20.65
C SER A 17 -21.70 -28.57 21.87
N LEU A 18 -21.03 -29.69 21.65
CA LEU A 18 -20.26 -30.41 22.66
C LEU A 18 -18.92 -29.67 22.86
N ILE A 19 -18.72 -29.17 24.07
CA ILE A 19 -17.44 -28.56 24.50
C ILE A 19 -16.51 -29.70 24.94
N PRO A 20 -15.34 -29.91 24.37
CA PRO A 20 -14.36 -30.86 24.86
C PRO A 20 -13.68 -30.32 26.13
N THR A 21 -13.82 -31.03 27.22
CA THR A 21 -13.11 -30.78 28.47
C THR A 21 -11.64 -31.17 28.33
N ARG A 22 -10.77 -30.22 28.63
CA ARG A 22 -9.31 -30.39 28.65
C ARG A 22 -8.89 -31.20 29.87
N PRO A 23 -8.04 -32.23 29.74
CA PRO A 23 -7.50 -32.94 30.89
C PRO A 23 -6.52 -32.07 31.69
N PRO A 24 -6.39 -32.30 33.02
CA PRO A 24 -5.49 -31.52 33.87
C PRO A 24 -4.02 -31.85 33.58
N SER A 25 -3.19 -30.80 33.56
CA SER A 25 -1.73 -30.92 33.48
C SER A 25 -1.14 -31.62 34.69
N PRO A 26 -0.13 -32.46 34.52
CA PRO A 26 0.56 -33.09 35.64
C PRO A 26 1.39 -32.05 36.44
N ALA A 27 1.31 -32.19 37.77
CA ALA A 27 2.06 -31.34 38.70
C ALA A 27 3.58 -31.63 38.60
N LEU A 28 4.37 -30.59 38.49
CA LEU A 28 5.82 -30.64 38.56
C LEU A 28 6.26 -30.99 40.00
N GLN A 29 6.89 -32.13 40.20
CA GLN A 29 7.59 -32.49 41.43
C GLN A 29 8.91 -31.71 41.51
N LEU A 30 9.05 -30.91 42.59
CA LEU A 30 10.32 -30.28 42.96
C LEU A 30 11.25 -31.29 43.59
N THR A 31 12.38 -31.56 42.93
CA THR A 31 13.51 -32.32 43.51
C THR A 31 14.32 -31.37 44.42
N PRO A 32 14.80 -31.85 45.59
CA PRO A 32 15.57 -31.03 46.52
C PRO A 32 16.94 -30.66 45.96
N LEU A 33 17.29 -29.37 46.13
CA LEU A 33 18.57 -28.78 45.73
C LEU A 33 19.70 -29.31 46.63
N VAL A 34 20.67 -30.03 46.05
CA VAL A 34 21.89 -30.44 46.75
C VAL A 34 22.80 -29.23 46.86
N SER A 35 23.18 -28.91 48.12
CA SER A 35 24.09 -27.82 48.47
C SER A 35 25.51 -28.14 47.95
N ALA A 36 25.99 -27.33 46.99
CA ALA A 36 27.35 -27.46 46.48
C ALA A 36 28.32 -26.62 47.29
N THR A 37 29.41 -27.21 47.71
CA THR A 37 30.54 -26.62 48.43
C THR A 37 31.23 -25.56 47.53
N PRO A 38 31.64 -24.40 48.03
CA PRO A 38 32.29 -23.38 47.20
C PRO A 38 33.71 -23.80 46.82
N VAL A 39 33.97 -23.86 45.52
CA VAL A 39 35.30 -24.03 44.91
C VAL A 39 35.92 -22.63 44.82
N PRO A 40 37.23 -22.43 45.17
CA PRO A 40 37.88 -21.12 45.03
C PRO A 40 37.91 -20.67 43.56
N SER A 41 37.40 -19.46 43.33
CA SER A 41 37.32 -18.81 42.03
C SER A 41 38.72 -18.44 41.52
N PRO A 42 39.12 -18.80 40.27
CA PRO A 42 40.33 -18.24 39.69
C PRO A 42 40.14 -16.73 39.41
N SER A 43 41.17 -15.95 39.74
CA SER A 43 41.23 -14.51 39.50
C SER A 43 41.06 -14.22 38.01
N ALA A 44 39.95 -13.58 37.64
CA ALA A 44 39.68 -13.26 36.24
C ALA A 44 40.57 -12.06 35.84
N THR A 45 41.47 -12.29 34.89
CA THR A 45 42.18 -11.24 34.18
C THR A 45 41.13 -10.52 33.29
N LEU A 46 40.94 -9.24 33.53
CA LEU A 46 40.03 -8.41 32.73
C LEU A 46 40.47 -8.42 31.26
N PRO A 47 39.61 -8.81 30.32
CA PRO A 47 39.93 -8.69 28.91
C PRO A 47 40.09 -7.21 28.53
N SER A 48 41.15 -6.92 27.75
CA SER A 48 41.36 -5.59 27.14
C SER A 48 40.14 -5.18 26.33
N PRO A 49 39.72 -3.90 26.34
CA PRO A 49 38.55 -3.46 25.60
C PRO A 49 38.73 -3.76 24.11
N THR A 50 37.94 -4.68 23.59
CA THR A 50 37.81 -4.94 22.18
C THR A 50 37.14 -3.72 21.53
N SER A 51 37.83 -3.10 20.57
CA SER A 51 37.26 -1.99 19.78
C SER A 51 35.98 -2.46 19.11
N THR A 52 34.83 -2.06 19.64
CA THR A 52 33.55 -2.29 19.01
C THR A 52 33.46 -1.39 17.78
N PHE A 53 33.61 -1.97 16.61
CA PHE A 53 33.30 -1.25 15.37
C PHE A 53 31.80 -0.94 15.36
N THR A 54 31.46 0.32 15.56
CA THR A 54 30.12 0.79 15.26
C THR A 54 29.93 0.70 13.75
N PRO A 55 28.97 -0.09 13.24
CA PRO A 55 28.74 -0.12 11.81
C PRO A 55 28.36 1.28 11.34
N THR A 56 29.17 1.88 10.51
CA THR A 56 28.81 3.09 9.78
C THR A 56 27.75 2.68 8.79
N ILE A 57 26.49 3.05 9.05
CA ILE A 57 25.41 2.88 8.08
C ILE A 57 25.71 3.84 6.94
N THR A 58 26.25 3.32 5.83
CA THR A 58 26.31 4.06 4.57
C THR A 58 24.88 4.26 4.11
N PRO A 59 24.41 5.50 3.89
CA PRO A 59 23.08 5.73 3.34
C PRO A 59 22.94 4.95 2.04
N ASP A 60 21.84 4.20 1.91
CA ASP A 60 21.51 3.52 0.66
C ASP A 60 21.28 4.58 -0.42
N PRO A 61 22.09 4.66 -1.48
CA PRO A 61 21.93 5.67 -2.53
C PRO A 61 20.61 5.50 -3.31
N HIS A 62 19.91 4.39 -3.13
CA HIS A 62 18.63 4.08 -3.76
C HIS A 62 17.44 4.29 -2.82
N PHE A 63 17.67 4.88 -1.64
CA PHE A 63 16.60 5.20 -0.69
C PHE A 63 16.21 6.67 -0.78
N PHE A 64 14.92 6.93 -0.90
CA PHE A 64 14.32 8.24 -0.76
C PHE A 64 13.04 8.14 0.05
N ARG A 65 12.79 9.14 0.91
CA ARG A 65 11.52 9.25 1.62
C ARG A 65 11.17 10.73 1.81
N ASP A 66 9.92 11.08 1.50
CA ASP A 66 9.31 12.36 1.82
C ASP A 66 8.13 12.11 2.76
N ASP A 67 8.19 12.68 3.95
CA ASP A 67 7.12 12.63 4.96
C ASP A 67 6.19 13.85 4.87
N PHE A 68 6.27 14.62 3.80
CA PHE A 68 5.40 15.76 3.49
C PHE A 68 5.29 16.81 4.62
N ASN A 69 6.40 17.09 5.29
CA ASN A 69 6.49 18.02 6.41
C ASN A 69 6.48 19.49 5.95
N GLN A 70 5.29 20.01 5.57
CA GLN A 70 5.02 21.40 5.16
C GLN A 70 5.64 21.84 3.81
N THR A 71 6.61 21.14 3.29
CA THR A 71 7.23 21.38 1.99
C THR A 71 7.45 20.06 1.28
N LEU A 72 7.37 20.05 -0.03
CA LEU A 72 7.82 18.90 -0.82
C LEU A 72 9.36 18.89 -0.85
N ASP A 73 9.95 17.72 -0.68
CA ASP A 73 11.38 17.52 -0.85
C ASP A 73 11.80 17.79 -2.30
N SER A 74 13.11 18.03 -2.49
CA SER A 74 13.64 18.29 -3.83
C SER A 74 13.47 17.09 -4.77
N GLY A 75 13.30 17.37 -6.06
CA GLY A 75 13.14 16.35 -7.10
C GLY A 75 11.68 16.02 -7.47
N TRP A 76 10.71 16.55 -6.77
CA TRP A 76 9.33 16.52 -7.21
C TRP A 76 9.02 17.51 -8.33
N SER A 77 8.15 17.14 -9.22
CA SER A 77 7.58 17.98 -10.27
C SER A 77 6.10 17.71 -10.44
N TRP A 78 5.33 18.77 -10.58
CA TRP A 78 3.91 18.67 -10.91
C TRP A 78 3.70 18.60 -12.42
N VAL A 79 2.85 17.70 -12.86
CA VAL A 79 2.29 17.72 -14.21
C VAL A 79 0.87 18.22 -14.10
N ARG A 80 0.55 19.33 -14.82
CA ARG A 80 -0.72 20.03 -14.75
C ARG A 80 -1.10 20.44 -13.32
N GLU A 81 -0.20 21.16 -12.68
CA GLU A 81 -0.42 21.67 -11.33
C GLU A 81 -1.70 22.51 -11.23
N ASP A 82 -2.51 22.20 -10.25
CA ASP A 82 -3.72 22.96 -9.86
C ASP A 82 -3.62 23.28 -8.36
N PRO A 83 -2.93 24.38 -7.98
CA PRO A 83 -2.59 24.69 -6.60
C PRO A 83 -3.77 24.74 -5.63
N PRO A 84 -4.97 25.20 -6.00
CA PRO A 84 -6.13 25.16 -5.10
C PRO A 84 -6.56 23.75 -4.69
N ASN A 85 -6.12 22.73 -5.40
CA ASN A 85 -6.51 21.35 -5.20
C ASN A 85 -5.43 20.45 -4.58
N TRP A 86 -4.38 21.03 -4.00
CA TRP A 86 -3.46 20.27 -3.15
C TRP A 86 -2.97 21.10 -1.95
N ASN A 87 -2.53 20.44 -0.87
CA ASN A 87 -2.18 21.13 0.36
C ASN A 87 -1.28 20.26 1.26
N LEU A 88 -0.27 20.87 1.89
CA LEU A 88 0.64 20.23 2.87
C LEU A 88 0.33 20.61 4.33
N THR A 89 -0.67 21.44 4.55
CA THR A 89 -1.02 21.95 5.89
C THR A 89 -2.43 21.57 6.35
N ALA A 90 -3.28 21.05 5.45
CA ALA A 90 -4.64 20.63 5.78
C ALA A 90 -4.66 19.45 6.76
N VAL A 91 -3.71 18.51 6.59
CA VAL A 91 -3.44 17.40 7.52
C VAL A 91 -1.95 17.43 7.84
N PRO A 92 -1.55 17.78 9.06
CA PRO A 92 -0.13 17.88 9.43
C PRO A 92 0.64 16.57 9.14
N GLY A 93 1.81 16.68 8.50
CA GLY A 93 2.62 15.52 8.14
C GLY A 93 2.04 14.70 6.99
N SER A 94 1.28 15.33 6.09
CA SER A 94 0.68 14.65 4.95
C SER A 94 0.50 15.59 3.76
N LEU A 95 0.56 15.03 2.56
CA LEU A 95 0.13 15.69 1.35
C LEU A 95 -1.34 15.34 1.08
N GLN A 96 -2.20 16.34 1.04
CA GLN A 96 -3.58 16.18 0.59
C GLN A 96 -3.70 16.63 -0.86
N ILE A 97 -4.31 15.80 -1.71
CA ILE A 97 -4.68 16.13 -3.09
C ILE A 97 -6.17 15.87 -3.25
N ASN A 98 -6.92 16.89 -3.65
CA ASN A 98 -8.33 16.74 -4.00
C ASN A 98 -8.45 16.06 -5.37
N VAL A 99 -9.15 14.94 -5.41
CA VAL A 99 -9.37 14.16 -6.63
C VAL A 99 -10.28 14.95 -7.57
N ALA A 100 -9.68 15.66 -8.48
CA ALA A 100 -10.36 16.51 -9.45
C ALA A 100 -10.61 15.80 -10.78
N GLY A 101 -11.45 16.40 -11.63
CA GLY A 101 -11.82 15.83 -12.94
C GLY A 101 -10.64 15.74 -13.89
N GLY A 102 -10.44 14.56 -14.47
CA GLY A 102 -9.38 14.23 -15.40
C GLY A 102 -8.77 12.84 -15.11
N TYR A 103 -8.08 12.29 -16.07
CA TYR A 103 -7.36 11.02 -15.93
C TYR A 103 -6.15 10.94 -16.87
N VAL A 104 -5.15 10.13 -16.49
CA VAL A 104 -3.82 10.10 -17.12
C VAL A 104 -3.91 9.80 -18.61
N ALA A 105 -4.61 8.73 -19.02
CA ALA A 105 -4.70 8.31 -20.41
C ALA A 105 -5.40 9.32 -21.36
N ALA A 106 -6.05 10.33 -20.80
CA ALA A 106 -6.61 11.45 -21.57
C ALA A 106 -5.72 12.70 -21.55
N GLY A 107 -4.60 12.67 -20.83
CA GLY A 107 -3.75 13.83 -20.66
C GLY A 107 -4.40 14.98 -19.91
N THR A 108 -5.38 14.72 -19.07
CA THR A 108 -6.22 15.76 -18.46
C THR A 108 -6.25 15.77 -16.94
N ASN A 109 -5.66 14.75 -16.26
CA ASN A 109 -5.68 14.74 -14.80
C ASN A 109 -4.78 15.86 -14.24
N PRO A 110 -5.29 16.68 -13.32
CA PRO A 110 -4.48 17.66 -12.60
C PRO A 110 -3.67 16.99 -11.49
N ASN A 111 -2.67 17.72 -11.00
CA ASN A 111 -1.87 17.37 -9.82
C ASN A 111 -1.26 15.96 -9.87
N LEU A 112 -0.71 15.56 -11.01
CA LEU A 112 0.13 14.38 -11.09
C LEU A 112 1.51 14.77 -10.53
N LEU A 113 1.87 14.20 -9.38
CA LEU A 113 3.13 14.50 -8.68
C LEU A 113 4.16 13.43 -8.97
N LEU A 114 5.21 13.80 -9.70
CA LEU A 114 6.21 12.88 -10.22
C LEU A 114 7.62 13.25 -9.80
N ARG A 115 8.48 12.25 -9.77
CA ARG A 115 9.93 12.37 -9.63
C ARG A 115 10.64 11.34 -10.51
N PRO A 116 11.95 11.52 -10.81
CA PRO A 116 12.70 10.54 -11.60
C PRO A 116 12.61 9.14 -10.99
N ALA A 117 12.38 8.14 -11.85
CA ALA A 117 12.43 6.74 -11.45
C ALA A 117 13.90 6.34 -11.21
N PRO A 118 14.20 5.49 -10.21
CA PRO A 118 15.52 4.90 -10.07
C PRO A 118 15.80 3.91 -11.21
N GLU A 119 17.07 3.69 -11.48
CA GLU A 119 17.49 2.65 -12.41
C GLU A 119 17.31 1.25 -11.78
N GLY A 120 17.07 0.22 -12.62
CA GLY A 120 16.96 -1.17 -12.18
C GLY A 120 15.65 -1.51 -11.47
N ASN A 121 15.76 -2.40 -10.50
CA ASN A 121 14.64 -2.85 -9.68
C ASN A 121 14.37 -1.85 -8.56
N PHE A 122 13.11 -1.61 -8.29
CA PHE A 122 12.72 -0.68 -7.22
C PHE A 122 11.36 -1.00 -6.64
N GLN A 123 11.08 -0.41 -5.52
CA GLN A 123 9.79 -0.39 -4.85
C GLN A 123 9.44 1.05 -4.50
N ILE A 124 8.19 1.42 -4.73
CA ILE A 124 7.60 2.65 -4.21
C ILE A 124 6.46 2.30 -3.25
N GLU A 125 6.35 3.09 -2.19
CA GLU A 125 5.38 2.85 -1.12
C GLU A 125 4.78 4.16 -0.62
N THR A 126 3.52 4.13 -0.22
CA THR A 126 2.82 5.24 0.43
C THR A 126 1.77 4.69 1.41
N GLN A 127 1.43 5.48 2.41
CA GLN A 127 0.22 5.26 3.20
C GLN A 127 -0.84 6.27 2.75
N ILE A 128 -2.03 5.77 2.45
CA ILE A 128 -3.12 6.58 1.90
C ILE A 128 -4.40 6.48 2.72
N THR A 129 -5.07 7.62 2.92
CA THR A 129 -6.46 7.72 3.34
C THR A 129 -7.28 8.27 2.20
N PHE A 130 -8.18 7.45 1.65
CA PHE A 130 -9.06 7.82 0.53
C PHE A 130 -10.28 6.93 0.45
N ARG A 131 -11.48 7.52 0.42
CA ARG A 131 -12.76 6.79 0.31
C ARG A 131 -13.52 7.17 -0.96
N PRO A 132 -13.23 6.53 -2.08
CA PRO A 132 -13.94 6.80 -3.33
C PRO A 132 -15.40 6.37 -3.23
N THR A 133 -16.33 7.20 -3.72
CA THR A 133 -17.78 6.97 -3.65
C THR A 133 -18.43 6.89 -5.02
N ARG A 134 -17.70 7.26 -6.07
CA ARG A 134 -18.22 7.33 -7.45
C ARG A 134 -17.27 6.66 -8.42
N ASN A 135 -17.82 6.17 -9.52
CA ASN A 135 -17.07 5.52 -10.59
C ASN A 135 -15.87 6.34 -11.04
N TYR A 136 -14.75 5.65 -11.14
CA TYR A 136 -13.48 6.17 -11.67
C TYR A 136 -12.83 7.27 -10.82
N GLN A 137 -13.24 7.47 -9.57
CA GLN A 137 -12.42 8.17 -8.60
C GLN A 137 -11.24 7.26 -8.24
N PHE A 138 -10.05 7.81 -8.33
CA PHE A 138 -8.81 7.07 -8.15
C PHE A 138 -7.79 7.90 -7.38
N ALA A 139 -7.04 7.25 -6.48
CA ALA A 139 -5.86 7.81 -5.83
C ALA A 139 -4.86 6.70 -5.48
N GLY A 140 -3.57 6.94 -5.72
CA GLY A 140 -2.53 5.95 -5.44
C GLY A 140 -1.17 6.27 -6.06
N LEU A 141 -0.45 5.20 -6.39
CA LEU A 141 0.90 5.19 -6.95
C LEU A 141 0.86 5.12 -8.48
N ILE A 142 1.89 5.67 -9.12
CA ILE A 142 2.07 5.58 -10.56
C ILE A 142 3.54 5.32 -10.92
N VAL A 143 3.72 4.47 -11.94
CA VAL A 143 4.94 4.33 -12.72
C VAL A 143 4.63 4.87 -14.11
N TYR A 144 5.38 5.87 -14.55
CA TYR A 144 5.00 6.73 -15.66
C TYR A 144 6.13 6.86 -16.68
N GLN A 145 5.85 6.55 -17.92
CA GLN A 145 6.69 6.88 -19.06
C GLN A 145 6.12 8.11 -19.78
N ASP A 146 4.85 8.06 -20.11
CA ASP A 146 4.07 9.12 -20.73
C ASP A 146 2.55 8.86 -20.54
N GLU A 147 1.70 9.72 -21.07
CA GLU A 147 0.22 9.62 -20.95
C GLU A 147 -0.38 8.39 -21.62
N SER A 148 0.36 7.75 -22.53
CA SER A 148 -0.06 6.54 -23.24
C SER A 148 0.52 5.27 -22.63
N ASN A 149 1.57 5.38 -21.81
CA ASN A 149 2.34 4.27 -21.26
C ASN A 149 2.60 4.49 -19.77
N PHE A 150 1.79 3.88 -18.92
CA PHE A 150 1.91 3.98 -17.47
C PHE A 150 1.22 2.81 -16.78
N ILE A 151 1.61 2.56 -15.53
CA ILE A 151 0.92 1.67 -14.59
C ILE A 151 0.50 2.51 -13.41
N GLN A 152 -0.78 2.49 -13.05
CA GLN A 152 -1.30 3.09 -11.83
C GLN A 152 -1.89 2.03 -10.92
N ALA A 153 -1.69 2.18 -9.62
CA ALA A 153 -2.12 1.23 -8.60
C ALA A 153 -2.59 1.97 -7.35
N GLY A 154 -3.82 1.69 -6.90
CA GLY A 154 -4.38 2.44 -5.78
C GLY A 154 -5.82 2.12 -5.45
N ARG A 155 -6.44 2.99 -4.68
CA ARG A 155 -7.86 2.91 -4.34
C ARG A 155 -8.71 3.55 -5.41
N SER A 156 -9.81 2.88 -5.74
CA SER A 156 -10.78 3.37 -6.71
C SER A 156 -12.18 2.85 -6.41
N TYR A 157 -13.14 3.31 -7.17
CA TYR A 157 -14.51 2.82 -7.15
C TYR A 157 -14.99 2.51 -8.58
N CYS A 158 -15.62 1.35 -8.73
CA CYS A 158 -16.28 0.95 -9.97
C CYS A 158 -17.54 0.14 -9.65
N ASN A 159 -18.71 0.60 -10.12
CA ASN A 159 -19.98 -0.12 -9.97
C ASN A 159 -20.48 -0.73 -11.28
N SER A 160 -19.66 -0.84 -12.29
CA SER A 160 -19.98 -1.56 -13.53
C SER A 160 -20.07 -3.06 -13.29
N VAL A 161 -20.77 -3.77 -14.16
CA VAL A 161 -20.86 -5.24 -14.09
C VAL A 161 -19.46 -5.85 -14.13
N GLY A 162 -19.13 -6.68 -13.15
CA GLY A 162 -17.82 -7.32 -13.01
C GLY A 162 -16.79 -6.52 -12.21
N CYS A 163 -17.10 -5.30 -11.78
CA CYS A 163 -16.25 -4.54 -10.90
C CYS A 163 -16.51 -4.85 -9.42
N PRO A 164 -15.47 -4.83 -8.56
CA PRO A 164 -15.60 -5.13 -7.13
C PRO A 164 -16.22 -3.99 -6.28
N GLY A 165 -16.58 -2.84 -6.84
CA GLY A 165 -17.06 -1.68 -6.09
C GLY A 165 -15.93 -0.81 -5.56
N ALA A 166 -16.01 -0.38 -4.29
CA ALA A 166 -14.88 0.24 -3.61
C ALA A 166 -13.78 -0.79 -3.41
N GLY A 167 -12.57 -0.50 -3.86
CA GLY A 167 -11.52 -1.50 -3.87
C GLY A 167 -10.14 -0.97 -4.23
N LEU A 168 -9.25 -1.93 -4.41
CA LEU A 168 -7.89 -1.73 -4.90
C LEU A 168 -7.83 -2.15 -6.35
N TYR A 169 -7.22 -1.31 -7.18
CA TYR A 169 -7.17 -1.49 -8.62
C TYR A 169 -5.76 -1.26 -9.15
N MET A 170 -5.37 -2.04 -10.12
CA MET A 170 -4.14 -1.87 -10.87
C MET A 170 -4.48 -1.83 -12.36
N ASP A 171 -4.22 -0.69 -12.98
CA ASP A 171 -4.42 -0.48 -14.41
C ASP A 171 -3.07 -0.29 -15.09
N TYR A 172 -2.86 -1.00 -16.19
CA TYR A 172 -1.73 -0.81 -17.09
C TYR A 172 -2.22 -0.28 -18.43
N TYR A 173 -1.70 0.86 -18.85
CA TYR A 173 -1.93 1.44 -20.18
C TYR A 173 -0.68 1.31 -21.04
N GLN A 174 -0.87 0.80 -22.25
CA GLN A 174 0.16 0.71 -23.27
C GLN A 174 -0.39 1.26 -24.59
N MET A 175 0.34 2.23 -25.18
CA MET A 175 -0.11 2.94 -26.39
C MET A 175 -1.54 3.52 -26.25
N GLY A 176 -1.86 4.06 -25.08
CA GLY A 176 -3.16 4.65 -24.74
C GLY A 176 -4.31 3.66 -24.56
N LYS A 177 -4.04 2.35 -24.53
CA LYS A 177 -5.04 1.30 -24.34
C LYS A 177 -4.83 0.56 -23.04
N LEU A 178 -5.93 0.29 -22.33
CA LEU A 178 -5.92 -0.54 -21.13
C LEU A 178 -5.55 -1.98 -21.51
N VAL A 179 -4.47 -2.49 -20.91
CA VAL A 179 -3.97 -3.86 -21.09
C VAL A 179 -4.73 -4.79 -20.15
N LYS A 180 -5.13 -5.95 -20.65
CA LYS A 180 -5.85 -6.96 -19.88
C LYS A 180 -4.92 -8.09 -19.39
N PRO A 181 -5.22 -8.71 -18.23
CA PRO A 181 -6.34 -8.39 -17.37
C PRO A 181 -6.12 -7.07 -16.60
N ASP A 182 -7.17 -6.31 -16.36
CA ASP A 182 -7.19 -5.30 -15.31
C ASP A 182 -7.42 -5.99 -13.96
N PHE A 183 -6.74 -5.54 -12.93
CA PHE A 183 -6.87 -6.15 -11.61
C PHE A 183 -7.73 -5.26 -10.72
N GLY A 184 -8.68 -5.88 -10.01
CA GLY A 184 -9.51 -5.22 -9.03
C GLY A 184 -9.87 -6.20 -7.92
N GLN A 185 -9.65 -5.79 -6.67
CA GLN A 185 -10.01 -6.56 -5.49
C GLN A 185 -10.94 -5.74 -4.60
N PRO A 186 -12.05 -6.32 -4.11
CA PRO A 186 -12.89 -5.63 -3.16
C PRO A 186 -12.05 -5.39 -1.89
N TYR A 187 -12.04 -4.16 -1.44
CA TYR A 187 -11.36 -3.81 -0.21
C TYR A 187 -12.24 -2.81 0.53
N GLY A 188 -12.74 -3.19 1.69
CA GLY A 188 -13.72 -2.42 2.45
C GLY A 188 -13.23 -1.03 2.87
N ASP A 189 -14.00 -0.35 3.70
CA ASP A 189 -13.73 1.03 4.18
C ASP A 189 -12.60 1.07 5.22
N ILE A 190 -11.50 0.34 4.97
CA ILE A 190 -10.33 0.33 5.85
C ILE A 190 -9.42 1.48 5.45
N ASP A 191 -9.16 2.39 6.37
CA ASP A 191 -8.23 3.50 6.27
C ASP A 191 -7.44 3.64 7.58
N PRO A 192 -6.16 4.04 7.51
CA PRO A 192 -5.36 4.17 6.30
C PRO A 192 -4.95 2.83 5.70
N LEU A 193 -4.48 2.84 4.45
CA LEU A 193 -3.90 1.70 3.74
C LEU A 193 -2.47 1.98 3.29
N LEU A 194 -1.62 1.00 3.43
CA LEU A 194 -0.29 0.98 2.83
C LEU A 194 -0.40 0.39 1.42
N LEU A 195 0.12 1.10 0.44
CA LEU A 195 0.17 0.70 -0.95
C LEU A 195 1.62 0.57 -1.39
N ARG A 196 1.94 -0.49 -2.13
CA ARG A 196 3.27 -0.79 -2.63
C ARG A 196 3.21 -1.18 -4.09
N LEU A 197 4.04 -0.56 -4.92
CA LEU A 197 4.23 -0.93 -6.31
C LEU A 197 5.71 -1.21 -6.54
N SER A 198 6.03 -2.46 -6.88
CA SER A 198 7.40 -2.92 -7.07
C SER A 198 7.67 -3.23 -8.53
N ARG A 199 8.89 -2.92 -9.01
CA ARG A 199 9.44 -3.38 -10.26
C ARG A 199 10.55 -4.39 -10.01
N SER A 200 10.43 -5.57 -10.58
CA SER A 200 11.49 -6.57 -10.67
C SER A 200 11.68 -6.95 -12.14
N GLU A 201 12.81 -6.54 -12.74
CA GLU A 201 13.04 -6.62 -14.18
C GLU A 201 11.91 -5.90 -14.96
N ASN A 202 11.10 -6.67 -15.69
CA ASN A 202 9.96 -6.16 -16.46
C ASN A 202 8.61 -6.44 -15.78
N THR A 203 8.61 -6.92 -14.55
CA THR A 203 7.39 -7.26 -13.82
C THR A 203 7.08 -6.21 -12.76
N TYR A 204 5.89 -5.67 -12.82
CA TYR A 204 5.34 -4.70 -11.86
C TYR A 204 4.29 -5.39 -11.02
N THR A 205 4.45 -5.36 -9.69
CA THR A 205 3.54 -6.01 -8.74
C THR A 205 2.94 -4.98 -7.80
N PHE A 206 1.62 -4.98 -7.67
CA PHE A 206 0.89 -4.15 -6.73
C PHE A 206 0.46 -4.95 -5.51
N GLU A 207 0.77 -4.43 -4.34
CA GLU A 207 0.47 -5.01 -3.04
C GLU A 207 -0.16 -3.95 -2.13
N ALA A 208 -0.96 -4.42 -1.17
CA ALA A 208 -1.53 -3.58 -0.12
C ALA A 208 -1.39 -4.23 1.25
N SER A 209 -1.38 -3.41 2.30
CA SER A 209 -1.31 -3.84 3.68
C SER A 209 -2.06 -2.88 4.61
N THR A 210 -2.54 -3.39 5.75
CA THR A 210 -3.14 -2.59 6.83
C THR A 210 -2.17 -2.34 7.98
N ASP A 211 -1.09 -3.11 8.08
CA ASP A 211 -0.19 -3.11 9.23
C ASP A 211 1.30 -3.03 8.86
N GLY A 212 1.62 -3.01 7.56
CA GLY A 212 2.97 -2.99 7.02
C GLY A 212 3.75 -4.30 7.22
N LYS A 213 3.15 -5.34 7.79
CA LYS A 213 3.78 -6.64 8.06
C LYS A 213 3.28 -7.73 7.11
N VAL A 214 1.98 -7.75 6.87
CA VAL A 214 1.35 -8.70 5.96
C VAL A 214 0.90 -7.94 4.72
N TRP A 215 1.40 -8.36 3.55
CA TRP A 215 1.13 -7.75 2.26
C TRP A 215 0.33 -8.70 1.38
N PHE A 216 -0.67 -8.19 0.71
CA PHE A 216 -1.55 -8.94 -0.20
C PHE A 216 -1.30 -8.47 -1.62
N ILE A 217 -0.96 -9.40 -2.52
CA ILE A 217 -0.81 -9.12 -3.94
C ILE A 217 -2.20 -8.88 -4.55
N ILE A 218 -2.36 -7.73 -5.18
CA ILE A 218 -3.58 -7.34 -5.90
C ILE A 218 -3.50 -7.74 -7.37
N GLY A 219 -2.34 -7.52 -7.99
CA GLY A 219 -2.10 -7.86 -9.37
C GLY A 219 -0.65 -7.68 -9.77
N SER A 220 -0.34 -8.18 -10.97
CA SER A 220 0.99 -8.06 -11.56
C SER A 220 0.90 -7.96 -13.07
N HIS A 221 1.70 -7.06 -13.67
CA HIS A 221 1.85 -6.92 -15.12
C HIS A 221 3.31 -7.03 -15.52
N THR A 222 3.57 -7.72 -16.63
CA THR A 222 4.85 -7.66 -17.31
C THR A 222 4.78 -6.60 -18.42
N SER A 223 5.76 -5.71 -18.47
CA SER A 223 5.79 -4.59 -19.40
C SER A 223 7.22 -4.25 -19.82
N ASP A 224 7.41 -4.02 -21.11
CA ASP A 224 8.67 -3.47 -21.66
C ASP A 224 8.77 -1.94 -21.49
N MET A 225 7.86 -1.34 -20.73
CA MET A 225 7.88 0.08 -20.44
C MET A 225 9.20 0.47 -19.75
N ASN A 226 9.82 1.53 -20.25
CA ASN A 226 10.97 2.15 -19.58
C ASN A 226 10.46 3.34 -18.76
N PRO A 227 10.23 3.19 -17.44
CA PRO A 227 9.69 4.26 -16.64
C PRO A 227 10.69 5.40 -16.54
N LEU A 228 10.24 6.61 -16.84
CA LEU A 228 11.04 7.82 -16.66
C LEU A 228 10.78 8.44 -15.29
N GLN A 229 9.59 8.25 -14.76
CA GLN A 229 9.13 8.87 -13.52
C GLN A 229 8.23 7.92 -12.71
N ILE A 230 8.18 8.18 -11.42
CA ILE A 230 7.31 7.51 -10.45
C ILE A 230 6.69 8.56 -9.54
N GLY A 231 5.58 8.23 -8.88
CA GLY A 231 4.99 9.20 -7.96
C GLY A 231 3.57 8.88 -7.53
N LEU A 232 2.83 9.96 -7.27
CA LEU A 232 1.46 9.94 -6.80
C LEU A 232 0.51 10.43 -7.89
N VAL A 233 -0.63 9.76 -7.99
CA VAL A 233 -1.68 10.06 -8.95
C VAL A 233 -3.03 10.13 -8.27
N THR A 234 -3.81 11.14 -8.63
CA THR A 234 -5.24 11.23 -8.32
C THR A 234 -6.00 11.59 -9.59
N GLY A 235 -7.27 11.21 -9.67
CA GLY A 235 -8.08 11.59 -10.82
C GLY A 235 -9.50 11.03 -10.73
N GLN A 236 -10.39 11.57 -11.54
CA GLN A 236 -11.72 11.03 -11.76
C GLN A 236 -12.17 11.27 -13.20
N ARG A 237 -12.65 10.22 -13.84
CA ARG A 237 -13.08 10.30 -15.24
C ARG A 237 -14.36 11.12 -15.41
N MET A 238 -15.23 11.12 -14.41
CA MET A 238 -16.51 11.82 -14.43
C MET A 238 -16.42 13.05 -13.52
N ARG A 239 -16.98 14.16 -13.94
CA ARG A 239 -17.10 15.34 -13.09
C ARG A 239 -17.94 15.02 -11.85
N GLY A 240 -17.49 15.40 -10.69
CA GLY A 240 -18.13 15.17 -9.40
C GLY A 240 -17.54 16.07 -8.33
N GLU A 241 -17.93 15.83 -7.09
CA GLU A 241 -17.30 16.49 -5.95
C GLU A 241 -15.83 16.05 -5.85
N ASN A 242 -14.97 17.00 -5.56
CA ASN A 242 -13.57 16.72 -5.27
C ASN A 242 -13.49 16.10 -3.89
N LEU A 243 -12.99 14.86 -3.82
CA LEU A 243 -12.74 14.18 -2.57
C LEU A 243 -11.25 14.30 -2.21
N PRO A 244 -10.90 14.54 -0.93
CA PRO A 244 -9.51 14.53 -0.51
C PRO A 244 -8.95 13.11 -0.52
N ALA A 245 -7.78 12.95 -1.13
CA ALA A 245 -6.88 11.83 -0.91
C ALA A 245 -5.69 12.34 -0.10
N THR A 246 -5.38 11.69 1.01
CA THR A 246 -4.29 12.09 1.91
C THR A 246 -3.20 11.04 1.85
N PHE A 247 -1.96 11.46 1.58
CA PHE A 247 -0.77 10.63 1.53
C PHE A 247 0.12 11.02 2.71
N GLU A 248 0.46 10.08 3.59
CA GLU A 248 1.26 10.35 4.79
C GLU A 248 2.75 10.42 4.47
N TYR A 249 3.20 9.66 3.49
CA TYR A 249 4.58 9.68 2.99
C TYR A 249 4.64 9.12 1.57
N PHE A 250 5.78 9.31 0.93
CA PHE A 250 6.19 8.59 -0.26
C PHE A 250 7.61 8.07 -0.09
N GLU A 251 7.83 6.78 -0.32
CA GLU A 251 9.12 6.14 -0.14
C GLU A 251 9.54 5.40 -1.40
N ILE A 252 10.85 5.42 -1.68
CA ILE A 252 11.50 4.64 -2.74
C ILE A 252 12.58 3.78 -2.11
N ARG A 253 12.64 2.52 -2.50
CA ARG A 253 13.75 1.61 -2.19
C ARG A 253 14.25 0.95 -3.45
N GLY A 254 15.57 0.91 -3.65
CA GLY A 254 16.20 0.03 -4.61
C GLY A 254 16.03 -1.42 -4.17
N LEU A 255 15.81 -2.31 -5.15
CA LEU A 255 15.76 -3.75 -4.93
C LEU A 255 16.99 -4.41 -5.60
N PRO A 256 17.50 -5.52 -5.05
CA PRO A 256 18.64 -6.23 -5.61
C PRO A 256 18.37 -6.85 -6.99
#